data_52741199b737f92cbd98827ed534ebe4
#
_entry.id   52741199b737f92cbd98827ed534ebe4
#
_cell.length_a   1.000
_cell.length_b   1.000
_cell.length_c   1.000
_cell.angle_alpha   90.00
_cell.angle_beta   90.00
_cell.angle_gamma   90.00
#
_symmetry.space_group_name_H-M   'P 1'
#
loop_
_entity.id
_entity.type
_entity.pdbx_description
1 polymer ?
#
loop_
_entity_poly.entity_id
_entity_poly.type
_entity_poly.pdbx_seq_one_letter_code
_entity_poly.pdbx_strand_id
1 'polypeptide(L)'
;MTVVCEMSDELERIRARKIAEMANQSREGGSLSGTRTPVELNDSDFKSTIGTNHLVVIDCWAAWCYPCRLIAPVVEELAGEYGSAALFAKLNVDENPLTAAVYGIQSIPTILIIKDGVEVDRIVGAMPKEQIEAVIKRHL
;
A
#
# COMPACT_ATOMS: atom_id res chain seq x y z
N MET A 1 -14.51 5.11 -15.61
CA MET A 1 -13.92 5.22 -15.15
C MET A 1 -13.71 4.57 -14.04
N THR A 2 -13.81 5.08 -13.18
CA THR A 2 -13.58 4.40 -12.06
C THR A 2 -14.38 3.20 -12.06
N VAL A 3 -15.43 3.17 -12.74
CA VAL A 3 -16.22 2.04 -12.74
C VAL A 3 -15.45 0.83 -13.14
N VAL A 4 -14.75 0.94 -14.19
CA VAL A 4 -13.98 -0.16 -14.69
C VAL A 4 -12.96 -0.54 -13.63
N CYS A 5 -12.36 0.42 -13.08
CA CYS A 5 -11.36 0.16 -12.10
C CYS A 5 -11.97 -0.52 -10.93
N GLU A 6 -13.11 -0.12 -10.54
CA GLU A 6 -13.73 -0.72 -9.44
C GLU A 6 -14.08 -2.13 -9.68
N MET A 7 -14.53 -2.47 -10.83
CA MET A 7 -14.85 -3.80 -11.08
C MET A 7 -13.66 -4.66 -11.01
N SER A 8 -12.63 -4.20 -11.56
CA SER A 8 -11.44 -4.93 -11.59
C SER A 8 -11.00 -5.16 -10.18
N ASP A 9 -11.06 -4.18 -9.38
CA ASP A 9 -10.64 -4.31 -8.03
C ASP A 9 -11.48 -5.28 -7.29
N GLU A 10 -12.74 -5.33 -7.56
CA GLU A 10 -13.55 -6.20 -6.88
C GLU A 10 -13.21 -7.61 -7.17
N LEU A 11 -13.01 -7.97 -8.37
CA LEU A 11 -12.66 -9.30 -8.72
C LEU A 11 -11.35 -9.68 -8.11
N GLU A 12 -10.45 -8.78 -8.14
CA GLU A 12 -9.18 -9.02 -7.57
C GLU A 12 -9.31 -9.23 -6.14
N ARG A 13 -10.08 -8.49 -5.47
CA ARG A 13 -10.23 -8.64 -4.07
C ARG A 13 -10.82 -9.96 -3.74
N ILE A 14 -11.76 -10.41 -4.46
CA ILE A 14 -12.37 -11.67 -4.20
C ILE A 14 -11.39 -12.77 -4.29
N ARG A 15 -10.60 -12.78 -5.32
CA ARG A 15 -9.64 -13.80 -5.48
C ARG A 15 -8.57 -13.70 -4.44
N ALA A 16 -8.13 -12.53 -4.20
CA ALA A 16 -7.09 -12.35 -3.24
C ALA A 16 -7.57 -12.78 -1.88
N ARG A 17 -8.81 -12.56 -1.60
CA ARG A 17 -9.28 -12.89 -0.34
C ARG A 17 -9.30 -14.37 -0.16
N LYS A 18 -9.68 -15.10 -1.17
CA LYS A 18 -9.68 -16.48 -1.05
C LYS A 18 -8.33 -17.00 -0.85
N ILE A 19 -7.44 -16.54 -1.59
CA ILE A 19 -6.08 -17.00 -1.49
C ILE A 19 -5.58 -16.63 -0.16
N ALA A 20 -5.87 -15.49 0.28
CA ALA A 20 -5.38 -15.06 1.53
C ALA A 20 -5.95 -15.88 2.63
N GLU A 21 -7.17 -16.30 2.49
CA GLU A 21 -7.72 -17.06 3.51
C GLU A 21 -6.98 -18.27 3.66
N MET A 22 -6.66 -18.89 2.58
CA MET A 22 -5.98 -20.07 2.69
C MET A 22 -4.66 -19.82 3.21
N ALA A 23 -4.03 -18.88 2.70
CA ALA A 23 -2.67 -18.67 3.10
C ALA A 23 -2.77 -18.18 4.48
N ASN A 24 -3.74 -17.56 4.74
CA ASN A 24 -3.82 -16.97 5.89
C ASN A 24 -3.77 -17.76 7.01
N GLN A 25 -4.35 -18.75 6.92
CA GLN A 25 -4.34 -19.56 8.03
C GLN A 25 -3.04 -19.77 8.45
N SER A 26 -2.25 -19.78 7.65
CA SER A 26 -1.00 -20.15 8.05
C SER A 26 -0.34 -19.09 8.70
N ARG A 27 -0.63 -18.06 8.44
CA ARG A 27 0.22 -17.19 8.99
C ARG A 27 -0.22 -16.66 10.09
N GLU A 28 -0.98 -16.78 10.19
CA GLU A 28 -1.33 -16.40 11.23
C GLU A 28 -0.56 -15.76 12.06
N GLY A 29 -0.79 -15.16 12.86
CA GLY A 29 -0.03 -14.57 13.79
C GLY A 29 1.14 -13.90 13.34
N GLY A 30 1.41 -13.96 12.26
CA GLY A 30 2.61 -13.41 11.91
C GLY A 30 2.52 -12.03 11.42
N SER A 31 3.60 -11.45 11.16
CA SER A 31 3.69 -10.17 10.61
C SER A 31 3.22 -10.30 9.17
N LEU A 32 2.79 -9.24 8.58
CA LEU A 32 2.35 -9.29 7.22
C LEU A 32 3.49 -9.14 6.25
N SER A 33 4.66 -8.88 6.73
CA SER A 33 5.77 -8.73 5.83
C SER A 33 5.96 -10.04 5.13
N GLY A 34 6.39 -10.07 3.97
CA GLY A 34 6.53 -11.29 3.22
C GLY A 34 5.41 -11.44 2.22
N THR A 35 4.37 -10.64 2.35
CA THR A 35 3.29 -10.68 1.42
C THR A 35 3.79 -10.07 0.13
N ARG A 36 3.47 -10.68 -0.97
CA ARG A 36 3.96 -10.18 -2.23
C ARG A 36 2.98 -9.31 -2.98
N THR A 37 1.89 -8.96 -2.34
CA THR A 37 0.93 -8.04 -2.94
C THR A 37 0.60 -6.99 -1.92
N PRO A 38 0.26 -5.78 -2.33
CA PRO A 38 -0.08 -4.74 -1.37
C PRO A 38 -1.35 -5.11 -0.61
N VAL A 39 -1.36 -4.84 0.68
CA VAL A 39 -2.54 -5.10 1.49
C VAL A 39 -3.31 -3.81 1.64
N GLU A 40 -4.61 -3.90 1.84
CA GLU A 40 -5.41 -2.71 2.01
C GLU A 40 -5.46 -2.33 3.47
N LEU A 41 -5.20 -1.06 3.76
CA LEU A 41 -5.28 -0.57 5.13
C LEU A 41 -6.48 0.34 5.25
N ASN A 42 -6.97 0.48 6.47
CA ASN A 42 -8.05 1.41 6.75
C ASN A 42 -7.73 2.15 8.03
N ASP A 43 -8.56 3.13 8.37
CA ASP A 43 -8.30 3.96 9.54
C ASP A 43 -8.20 3.12 10.81
N SER A 44 -8.93 2.04 10.90
CA SER A 44 -8.95 1.26 12.13
C SER A 44 -7.71 0.39 12.31
N ASP A 45 -7.07 -0.04 11.25
CA ASP A 45 -5.92 -0.93 11.41
C ASP A 45 -4.59 -0.28 11.04
N PHE A 46 -4.62 0.96 10.59
CA PHE A 46 -3.41 1.61 10.14
C PHE A 46 -2.34 1.65 11.22
N LYS A 47 -2.70 2.12 12.39
CA LYS A 47 -1.73 2.29 13.43
C LYS A 47 -1.12 0.99 13.88
N SER A 48 -1.90 -0.05 14.01
CA SER A 48 -1.35 -1.31 14.45
C SER A 48 -0.47 -1.91 13.36
N THR A 49 -0.82 -1.71 12.11
CA THR A 49 -0.03 -2.26 11.03
C THR A 49 1.34 -1.61 10.96
N ILE A 50 1.41 -0.29 11.07
CA ILE A 50 2.71 0.35 11.00
C ILE A 50 3.51 0.09 12.27
N GLY A 51 2.84 -0.26 13.35
CA GLY A 51 3.54 -0.53 14.60
C GLY A 51 4.11 -1.93 14.68
N THR A 52 3.62 -2.84 13.86
CA THR A 52 4.08 -4.22 13.93
C THR A 52 4.98 -4.61 12.75
N ASN A 53 5.22 -3.69 11.85
CA ASN A 53 6.07 -3.98 10.71
C ASN A 53 7.19 -2.95 10.63
N HIS A 54 8.39 -3.42 10.42
CA HIS A 54 9.56 -2.55 10.44
C HIS A 54 9.54 -1.50 9.34
N LEU A 55 9.18 -1.89 8.15
CA LEU A 55 9.15 -0.96 7.01
C LEU A 55 7.86 -1.15 6.26
N VAL A 56 7.11 -0.08 6.09
CA VAL A 56 5.83 -0.13 5.40
C VAL A 56 5.82 0.92 4.30
N VAL A 57 5.44 0.53 3.11
CA VAL A 57 5.36 1.43 1.96
C VAL A 57 3.89 1.53 1.61
N ILE A 58 3.31 2.70 1.74
CA ILE A 58 1.88 2.88 1.61
C ILE A 58 1.51 3.77 0.44
N ASP A 59 0.74 3.24 -0.49
CA ASP A 59 0.27 3.98 -1.66
C ASP A 59 -1.07 4.61 -1.31
N CYS A 60 -1.11 5.92 -1.16
CA CYS A 60 -2.33 6.64 -0.86
C CYS A 60 -3.00 6.99 -2.17
N TRP A 61 -4.22 6.53 -2.39
CA TRP A 61 -4.87 6.61 -3.68
C TRP A 61 -6.37 6.84 -3.56
N ALA A 62 -7.03 7.08 -4.67
CA ALA A 62 -8.48 7.17 -4.71
C ALA A 62 -8.96 6.64 -6.05
N ALA A 63 -10.18 6.16 -6.09
CA ALA A 63 -10.70 5.52 -7.31
C ALA A 63 -10.79 6.48 -8.49
N TRP A 64 -11.00 7.76 -8.23
CA TRP A 64 -11.14 8.73 -9.30
C TRP A 64 -9.80 9.25 -9.82
N CYS A 65 -8.72 8.86 -9.22
CA CYS A 65 -7.42 9.43 -9.51
C CYS A 65 -6.73 8.67 -10.64
N TYR A 66 -6.62 9.27 -11.78
CA TYR A 66 -5.99 8.62 -12.92
C TYR A 66 -4.50 8.34 -12.68
N PRO A 67 -3.72 9.30 -12.22
CA PRO A 67 -2.30 9.01 -11.97
C PRO A 67 -2.11 7.90 -10.95
N CYS A 68 -3.03 7.73 -10.02
CA CYS A 68 -2.94 6.66 -9.05
C CYS A 68 -3.02 5.32 -9.76
N ARG A 69 -3.85 5.24 -10.80
CA ARG A 69 -3.99 4.00 -11.53
C ARG A 69 -2.75 3.70 -12.36
N LEU A 70 -2.03 4.74 -12.74
CA LEU A 70 -0.83 4.52 -13.52
C LEU A 70 0.27 3.90 -12.67
N ILE A 71 0.35 4.25 -11.39
CA ILE A 71 1.41 3.67 -10.57
C ILE A 71 0.99 2.42 -9.84
N ALA A 72 -0.28 2.08 -9.86
CA ALA A 72 -0.74 0.87 -9.17
C ALA A 72 0.05 -0.38 -9.60
N PRO A 73 0.26 -0.63 -10.88
CA PRO A 73 1.02 -1.80 -11.29
C PRO A 73 2.48 -1.70 -10.85
N VAL A 74 3.00 -0.49 -10.75
CA VAL A 74 4.38 -0.31 -10.32
C VAL A 74 4.49 -0.69 -8.85
N VAL A 75 3.53 -0.28 -8.05
CA VAL A 75 3.53 -0.62 -6.64
C VAL A 75 3.39 -2.13 -6.47
N GLU A 76 2.56 -2.77 -7.28
CA GLU A 76 2.39 -4.19 -7.21
C GLU A 76 3.67 -4.91 -7.59
N GLU A 77 4.35 -4.40 -8.58
CA GLU A 77 5.58 -4.98 -9.03
C GLU A 77 6.64 -4.86 -7.94
N LEU A 78 6.73 -3.71 -7.31
CA LEU A 78 7.69 -3.52 -6.25
C LEU A 78 7.35 -4.38 -5.04
N ALA A 79 6.07 -4.58 -4.77
CA ALA A 79 5.67 -5.45 -3.68
C ALA A 79 6.15 -6.88 -3.96
N GLY A 80 6.11 -7.29 -5.21
CA GLY A 80 6.60 -8.60 -5.56
C GLY A 80 8.11 -8.72 -5.40
N GLU A 81 8.81 -7.65 -5.64
CA GLU A 81 10.27 -7.66 -5.56
C GLU A 81 10.78 -7.47 -4.14
N TYR A 82 10.14 -6.62 -3.37
CA TYR A 82 10.64 -6.29 -2.04
C TYR A 82 9.73 -6.72 -0.89
N GLY A 83 8.73 -7.51 -1.17
CA GLY A 83 7.76 -7.89 -0.16
C GLY A 83 8.33 -8.63 1.03
N SER A 84 9.50 -9.21 0.90
CA SER A 84 10.11 -9.88 2.04
C SER A 84 10.81 -8.90 2.96
N ALA A 85 11.12 -7.71 2.46
CA ALA A 85 11.85 -6.72 3.25
C ALA A 85 10.94 -5.59 3.74
N ALA A 86 9.79 -5.41 3.11
CA ALA A 86 8.90 -4.33 3.49
C ALA A 86 7.47 -4.74 3.22
N LEU A 87 6.56 -4.23 4.01
CA LEU A 87 5.15 -4.50 3.77
C LEU A 87 4.66 -3.41 2.83
N PHE A 88 4.06 -3.80 1.72
CA PHE A 88 3.48 -2.83 0.81
C PHE A 88 1.98 -2.76 1.09
N ALA A 89 1.43 -1.57 1.12
CA ALA A 89 0.04 -1.38 1.47
C ALA A 89 -0.59 -0.29 0.64
N LYS A 90 -1.92 -0.25 0.61
CA LYS A 90 -2.66 0.77 -0.11
C LYS A 90 -3.67 1.37 0.84
N LEU A 91 -3.86 2.67 0.77
CA LEU A 91 -4.82 3.35 1.61
C LEU A 91 -5.71 4.22 0.72
N ASN A 92 -7.00 3.92 0.67
CA ASN A 92 -7.93 4.72 -0.10
C ASN A 92 -8.27 5.95 0.72
N VAL A 93 -7.83 7.13 0.30
CA VAL A 93 -7.98 8.32 1.09
C VAL A 93 -9.43 8.78 1.23
N ASP A 94 -10.27 8.43 0.27
CA ASP A 94 -11.67 8.81 0.37
C ASP A 94 -12.40 8.00 1.43
N GLU A 95 -11.99 6.76 1.58
CA GLU A 95 -12.62 5.89 2.55
C GLU A 95 -11.96 5.95 3.91
N ASN A 96 -10.82 6.56 3.98
CA ASN A 96 -10.06 6.59 5.23
C ASN A 96 -9.54 8.00 5.50
N PRO A 97 -10.47 8.94 5.70
CA PRO A 97 -10.10 10.32 5.85
C PRO A 97 -9.31 10.66 7.10
N LEU A 98 -9.43 9.85 8.14
CA LEU A 98 -8.70 10.15 9.36
C LEU A 98 -7.20 10.00 9.16
N THR A 99 -6.80 8.90 8.55
CA THR A 99 -5.38 8.68 8.31
C THR A 99 -4.86 9.71 7.34
N ALA A 100 -5.64 10.01 6.30
CA ALA A 100 -5.21 11.00 5.31
C ALA A 100 -4.99 12.35 5.99
N ALA A 101 -5.84 12.70 6.92
CA ALA A 101 -5.70 13.97 7.61
C ALA A 101 -4.49 13.99 8.54
N VAL A 102 -4.28 12.91 9.25
CA VAL A 102 -3.15 12.82 10.17
C VAL A 102 -1.83 12.98 9.43
N TYR A 103 -1.71 12.41 8.25
CA TYR A 103 -0.46 12.51 7.51
C TYR A 103 -0.46 13.66 6.52
N GLY A 104 -1.52 14.49 6.53
CA GLY A 104 -1.56 15.66 5.67
C GLY A 104 -1.50 15.34 4.20
N ILE A 105 -2.23 14.31 3.77
CA ILE A 105 -2.22 13.92 2.36
C ILE A 105 -3.07 14.89 1.58
N GLN A 106 -2.44 15.72 0.78
CA GLN A 106 -3.15 16.72 0.02
C GLN A 106 -3.20 16.44 -1.45
N SER A 107 -2.28 15.66 -1.94
CA SER A 107 -2.27 15.28 -3.34
C SER A 107 -2.09 13.80 -3.44
N ILE A 108 -2.63 13.17 -4.44
CA ILE A 108 -2.47 11.76 -4.66
C ILE A 108 -2.06 11.54 -6.10
N PRO A 109 -1.29 10.50 -6.38
CA PRO A 109 -0.85 9.51 -5.42
C PRO A 109 0.26 10.04 -4.53
N THR A 110 0.30 9.56 -3.32
CA THR A 110 1.39 9.84 -2.41
C THR A 110 1.82 8.51 -1.82
N ILE A 111 3.10 8.23 -1.85
CA ILE A 111 3.62 7.01 -1.27
C ILE A 111 4.33 7.37 0.01
N LEU A 112 3.86 6.83 1.12
CA LEU A 112 4.48 7.09 2.41
C LEU A 112 5.43 5.95 2.74
N ILE A 113 6.59 6.28 3.25
CA ILE A 113 7.55 5.28 3.70
C ILE A 113 7.61 5.41 5.21
N ILE A 114 7.17 4.38 5.90
CA ILE A 114 7.10 4.39 7.35
C ILE A 114 8.03 3.34 7.91
N LYS A 115 8.94 3.74 8.76
CA LYS A 115 9.91 2.85 9.32
C LYS A 115 9.80 2.92 10.83
N ASP A 116 9.60 1.77 11.45
CA ASP A 116 9.45 1.67 12.90
C ASP A 116 8.35 2.60 13.41
N GLY A 117 7.28 2.69 12.64
CA GLY A 117 6.12 3.46 13.04
C GLY A 117 6.18 4.95 12.74
N VAL A 118 7.27 5.42 12.13
CA VAL A 118 7.45 6.84 11.87
C VAL A 118 7.63 7.09 10.39
N GLU A 119 6.98 8.10 9.87
CA GLU A 119 7.15 8.45 8.46
C GLU A 119 8.57 8.97 8.25
N VAL A 120 9.34 8.31 7.42
CA VAL A 120 10.72 8.71 7.16
C VAL A 120 10.90 9.29 5.78
N ASP A 121 9.95 9.09 4.90
CA ASP A 121 10.06 9.63 3.56
C ASP A 121 8.69 9.64 2.90
N ARG A 122 8.57 10.33 1.79
CA ARG A 122 7.29 10.43 1.11
C ARG A 122 7.55 10.79 -0.35
N ILE A 123 6.80 10.18 -1.25
CA ILE A 123 6.89 10.48 -2.66
C ILE A 123 5.55 11.01 -3.09
N VAL A 124 5.51 12.24 -3.60
CA VAL A 124 4.27 12.86 -4.00
C VAL A 124 4.21 12.88 -5.52
N GLY A 125 3.15 12.34 -6.07
CA GLY A 125 2.95 12.33 -7.51
C GLY A 125 3.35 11.01 -8.15
N ALA A 126 2.95 10.83 -9.39
CA ALA A 126 3.22 9.59 -10.10
C ALA A 126 4.62 9.66 -10.65
N MET A 127 5.53 8.92 -10.06
CA MET A 127 6.92 8.90 -10.48
C MET A 127 7.23 7.59 -11.17
N PRO A 128 8.27 7.57 -12.00
CA PRO A 128 8.68 6.33 -12.64
C PRO A 128 9.13 5.31 -11.61
N LYS A 129 9.03 4.05 -11.97
CA LYS A 129 9.39 2.97 -11.07
C LYS A 129 10.78 3.14 -10.48
N GLU A 130 11.73 3.54 -11.30
CA GLU A 130 13.10 3.67 -10.86
C GLU A 130 13.25 4.68 -9.73
N GLN A 131 12.47 5.75 -9.79
CA GLN A 131 12.58 6.75 -8.76
C GLN A 131 11.92 6.28 -7.48
N ILE A 132 10.80 5.60 -7.58
CA ILE A 132 10.14 5.07 -6.41
C ILE A 132 11.03 4.03 -5.77
N GLU A 133 11.60 3.17 -6.59
CA GLU A 133 12.45 2.12 -6.09
C GLU A 133 13.68 2.69 -5.38
N ALA A 134 14.25 3.73 -5.93
CA ALA A 134 15.43 4.34 -5.32
C ALA A 134 15.13 4.87 -3.92
N VAL A 135 13.96 5.44 -3.73
CA VAL A 135 13.60 5.95 -2.44
C VAL A 135 13.39 4.80 -1.46
N ILE A 136 12.75 3.73 -1.89
CA ILE A 136 12.53 2.58 -1.03
C ILE A 136 13.87 1.97 -0.62
N LYS A 137 14.78 1.88 -1.56
CA LYS A 137 16.07 1.28 -1.27
C LYS A 137 16.86 2.03 -0.23
N ARG A 138 16.65 3.31 -0.12
CA ARG A 138 17.36 4.07 0.88
C ARG A 138 16.99 3.64 2.28
N HIS A 139 15.86 3.02 2.45
CA HIS A 139 15.38 2.67 3.78
C HIS A 139 15.39 1.17 4.06
N LEU A 140 15.87 0.38 3.14
CA LEU A 140 15.94 -1.07 3.33
C LEU A 140 17.04 -1.52 4.29
#